data_3c051c7f9654cfe2287d6ed7c3f71dbf
#
_entry.id   3c051c7f9654cfe2287d6ed7c3f71dbf
#
_cell.length_a   1.000
_cell.length_b   1.000
_cell.length_c   1.000
_cell.angle_alpha   90.00
_cell.angle_beta   90.00
_cell.angle_gamma   90.00
#
_symmetry.space_group_name_H-M   'P 1'
#
loop_
_entity.id
_entity.type
_entity.pdbx_description
1 polymer ?
#
loop_
_entity_poly.entity_id
_entity_poly.type
_entity_poly.pdbx_seq_one_letter_code
_entity_poly.pdbx_strand_id
1 'polypeptide(L)'
;MSVERLMRQLKGFSSPQVYNPWNDFDERYDTNQRASSIRRKQLQTYLEQRLERAKILIIAEAVGYQGGRFTGIAMTCERMLLGHHPTVGPSMVFTGLEAKRTSNPKSEYIIKPTQKEKGFNEPTDSVVWNAMLEANIDPYEVVLWNIFPFHPFKGIDGLTNRTPTKQELDLGWTYTKQLLDLFPKAQILGVGQKASLTLSEYGIDVQATLRHPANGGAGLYKQQFQAFIEEELKA
;
A
#
# COMPACT_ATOMS: atom_id res chain seq x y z
N MET A 1 -9.61 18.84 0.63
CA MET A 1 -8.21 18.29 0.54
C MET A 1 -7.86 18.06 -0.92
N SER A 2 -6.57 18.11 -1.35
CA SER A 2 -6.13 17.67 -2.69
C SER A 2 -5.03 16.63 -2.58
N VAL A 3 -4.92 15.74 -3.59
CA VAL A 3 -3.84 14.73 -3.66
C VAL A 3 -2.47 15.38 -3.62
N GLU A 4 -2.26 16.48 -4.30
CA GLU A 4 -0.99 17.23 -4.30
C GLU A 4 -0.59 17.72 -2.90
N ARG A 5 -1.57 18.17 -2.10
CA ARG A 5 -1.31 18.60 -0.72
C ARG A 5 -0.87 17.42 0.14
N LEU A 6 -1.57 16.28 0.03
CA LEU A 6 -1.18 15.03 0.72
C LEU A 6 0.24 14.63 0.31
N MET A 7 0.56 14.63 -0.99
CA MET A 7 1.89 14.27 -1.50
C MET A 7 3.00 15.17 -0.96
N ARG A 8 2.78 16.48 -0.84
CA ARG A 8 3.76 17.41 -0.24
C ARG A 8 4.03 17.09 1.22
N GLN A 9 3.01 16.74 1.98
CA GLN A 9 3.15 16.41 3.39
C GLN A 9 3.85 15.06 3.59
N LEU A 10 3.47 14.02 2.83
CA LEU A 10 4.14 12.72 2.85
C LEU A 10 5.63 12.87 2.57
N LYS A 11 6.00 13.69 1.58
CA LYS A 11 7.41 13.96 1.28
C LYS A 11 8.18 14.57 2.45
N GLY A 12 7.54 15.40 3.27
CA GLY A 12 8.18 16.13 4.36
C GLY A 12 8.55 15.29 5.59
N PHE A 13 8.08 14.04 5.67
CA PHE A 13 8.32 13.18 6.82
C PHE A 13 9.71 12.54 6.80
N SER A 14 10.39 12.52 7.96
CA SER A 14 11.64 11.78 8.20
C SER A 14 11.68 11.31 9.66
N SER A 15 12.12 10.09 9.90
CA SER A 15 12.30 9.52 11.25
C SER A 15 13.37 8.42 11.23
N PRO A 16 14.14 8.23 12.31
CA PRO A 16 15.08 7.12 12.41
C PRO A 16 14.39 5.76 12.23
N GLN A 17 15.05 4.81 11.54
CA GLN A 17 14.54 3.47 11.29
C GLN A 17 13.16 3.43 10.60
N VAL A 18 12.84 4.47 9.85
CA VAL A 18 11.67 4.55 8.98
C VAL A 18 12.13 5.03 7.61
N TYR A 19 11.77 4.28 6.58
CA TYR A 19 12.01 4.68 5.20
C TYR A 19 10.75 5.37 4.65
N ASN A 20 10.94 6.59 4.15
CA ASN A 20 9.87 7.32 3.46
C ASN A 20 9.94 7.05 1.95
N PRO A 21 9.03 6.25 1.38
CA PRO A 21 9.07 5.91 -0.05
C PRO A 21 9.06 7.15 -0.96
N TRP A 22 8.50 8.25 -0.49
CA TRP A 22 8.28 9.46 -1.29
C TRP A 22 9.33 10.55 -1.09
N ASN A 23 10.30 10.32 -0.22
CA ASN A 23 11.40 11.26 0.03
C ASN A 23 12.77 10.59 -0.06
N ASP A 24 12.90 9.41 0.56
CA ASP A 24 14.20 8.83 0.81
C ASP A 24 14.77 8.11 -0.43
N PHE A 25 16.07 8.06 -0.47
CA PHE A 25 16.87 7.29 -1.41
C PHE A 25 17.82 6.38 -0.61
N ASP A 26 17.82 5.09 -0.93
CA ASP A 26 18.74 4.10 -0.36
C ASP A 26 19.64 3.58 -1.49
N GLU A 27 20.92 3.98 -1.49
CA GLU A 27 21.89 3.60 -2.52
C GLU A 27 22.10 2.09 -2.66
N ARG A 28 21.82 1.32 -1.59
CA ARG A 28 21.94 -0.13 -1.59
C ARG A 28 20.83 -0.79 -2.40
N TYR A 29 19.64 -0.20 -2.41
CA TYR A 29 18.45 -0.87 -2.92
C TYR A 29 17.72 -0.13 -4.04
N ASP A 30 17.85 1.19 -4.14
CA ASP A 30 17.15 1.99 -5.15
C ASP A 30 17.97 2.13 -6.44
N THR A 31 17.30 2.21 -7.58
CA THR A 31 17.95 2.34 -8.90
C THR A 31 18.81 3.59 -9.03
N ASN A 32 18.32 4.73 -8.51
CA ASN A 32 19.00 6.03 -8.55
C ASN A 32 18.22 7.05 -7.70
N GLN A 33 18.76 8.25 -7.58
CA GLN A 33 18.18 9.35 -6.78
C GLN A 33 16.76 9.78 -7.24
N ARG A 34 16.31 9.39 -8.43
CA ARG A 34 14.95 9.68 -8.90
C ARG A 34 13.91 8.68 -8.37
N ALA A 35 14.31 7.62 -7.67
CA ALA A 35 13.41 6.57 -7.19
C ALA A 35 12.23 7.14 -6.36
N SER A 36 12.51 8.04 -5.41
CA SER A 36 11.46 8.68 -4.62
C SER A 36 10.49 9.53 -5.45
N SER A 37 10.99 10.22 -6.48
CA SER A 37 10.13 11.01 -7.38
C SER A 37 9.26 10.14 -8.28
N ILE A 38 9.75 8.98 -8.69
CA ILE A 38 8.97 7.96 -9.41
C ILE A 38 7.83 7.45 -8.52
N ARG A 39 8.13 7.05 -7.28
CA ARG A 39 7.12 6.57 -6.32
C ARG A 39 6.07 7.64 -6.01
N ARG A 40 6.46 8.92 -5.88
CA ARG A 40 5.48 10.02 -5.74
C ARG A 40 4.53 10.10 -6.93
N LYS A 41 5.06 10.08 -8.15
CA LYS A 41 4.24 10.18 -9.34
C LYS A 41 3.29 8.98 -9.50
N GLN A 42 3.76 7.78 -9.17
CA GLN A 42 2.93 6.57 -9.18
C GLN A 42 1.79 6.66 -8.17
N LEU A 43 2.06 7.04 -6.90
CA LEU A 43 0.99 7.23 -5.91
C LEU A 43 0.02 8.34 -6.30
N GLN A 44 0.53 9.48 -6.78
CA GLN A 44 -0.32 10.58 -7.22
C GLN A 44 -1.28 10.14 -8.31
N THR A 45 -0.78 9.51 -9.37
CA THR A 45 -1.61 8.99 -10.47
C THR A 45 -2.62 7.95 -9.98
N TYR A 46 -2.19 7.04 -9.08
CA TYR A 46 -3.06 6.03 -8.48
C TYR A 46 -4.24 6.64 -7.71
N LEU A 47 -3.99 7.66 -6.88
CA LEU A 47 -5.03 8.33 -6.08
C LEU A 47 -5.94 9.20 -6.95
N GLU A 48 -5.37 10.00 -7.88
CA GLU A 48 -6.15 10.89 -8.76
C GLU A 48 -7.19 10.13 -9.59
N GLN A 49 -6.84 8.93 -10.07
CA GLN A 49 -7.75 8.10 -10.86
C GLN A 49 -8.87 7.43 -10.05
N ARG A 50 -8.82 7.54 -8.72
CA ARG A 50 -9.80 6.96 -7.78
C ARG A 50 -10.70 7.99 -7.09
N LEU A 51 -10.41 9.30 -7.21
CA LEU A 51 -11.13 10.37 -6.49
C LEU A 51 -12.66 10.28 -6.64
N GLU A 52 -13.15 10.05 -7.87
CA GLU A 52 -14.59 10.00 -8.17
C GLU A 52 -15.15 8.58 -8.24
N ARG A 53 -14.31 7.57 -8.00
CA ARG A 53 -14.65 6.16 -8.24
C ARG A 53 -14.61 5.30 -7.01
N ALA A 54 -13.73 5.63 -6.07
CA ALA A 54 -13.49 4.78 -4.90
C ALA A 54 -14.72 4.67 -4.01
N LYS A 55 -15.14 3.44 -3.76
CA LYS A 55 -16.23 3.05 -2.86
C LYS A 55 -15.70 2.42 -1.58
N ILE A 56 -14.46 1.89 -1.62
CA ILE A 56 -13.86 1.13 -0.53
C ILE A 56 -12.43 1.65 -0.27
N LEU A 57 -12.11 1.84 1.00
CA LEU A 57 -10.75 2.03 1.51
C LEU A 57 -10.32 0.79 2.29
N ILE A 58 -9.31 0.07 1.82
CA ILE A 58 -8.71 -1.06 2.55
C ILE A 58 -7.45 -0.55 3.24
N ILE A 59 -7.45 -0.54 4.57
CA ILE A 59 -6.40 0.07 5.38
C ILE A 59 -5.71 -0.97 6.23
N ALA A 60 -4.39 -1.15 6.00
CA ALA A 60 -3.51 -1.99 6.79
C ALA A 60 -2.66 -1.17 7.79
N GLU A 61 -1.77 -1.82 8.55
CA GLU A 61 -1.00 -1.17 9.61
C GLU A 61 0.14 -0.30 9.08
N ALA A 62 1.07 -0.86 8.31
CA ALA A 62 2.25 -0.16 7.81
C ALA A 62 2.77 -0.73 6.48
N VAL A 63 3.61 0.04 5.78
CA VAL A 63 4.19 -0.35 4.50
C VAL A 63 5.23 -1.47 4.68
N GLY A 64 5.08 -2.56 3.93
CA GLY A 64 6.04 -3.65 3.83
C GLY A 64 7.19 -3.35 2.85
N TYR A 65 8.38 -3.94 3.12
CA TYR A 65 9.55 -3.72 2.26
C TYR A 65 9.42 -4.36 0.87
N GLN A 66 8.63 -5.42 0.73
CA GLN A 66 8.46 -6.11 -0.56
C GLN A 66 7.39 -5.47 -1.46
N GLY A 67 6.55 -4.58 -0.91
CA GLY A 67 5.46 -3.90 -1.59
C GLY A 67 5.68 -2.40 -1.70
N GLY A 68 4.90 -1.63 -0.96
CA GLY A 68 4.82 -0.17 -1.04
C GLY A 68 6.14 0.59 -0.86
N ARG A 69 7.16 0.02 -0.22
CA ARG A 69 8.48 0.62 -0.12
C ARG A 69 9.07 0.93 -1.50
N PHE A 70 8.89 0.04 -2.48
CA PHE A 70 9.44 0.21 -3.83
C PHE A 70 8.44 0.78 -4.84
N THR A 71 7.15 0.62 -4.62
CA THR A 71 6.13 1.14 -5.55
C THR A 71 5.64 2.53 -5.17
N GLY A 72 5.68 2.87 -3.88
CA GLY A 72 5.03 4.03 -3.29
C GLY A 72 3.51 3.86 -3.12
N ILE A 73 2.95 2.69 -3.43
CA ILE A 73 1.52 2.38 -3.32
C ILE A 73 1.35 1.26 -2.30
N ALA A 74 0.50 1.47 -1.30
CA ALA A 74 0.23 0.48 -0.25
C ALA A 74 -0.24 -0.85 -0.84
N MET A 75 0.19 -1.95 -0.24
CA MET A 75 -0.21 -3.32 -0.63
C MET A 75 -0.13 -3.58 -2.15
N THR A 76 0.89 -2.99 -2.81
CA THR A 76 1.12 -3.14 -4.25
C THR A 76 2.60 -3.33 -4.51
N CYS A 77 2.98 -4.47 -5.05
CA CYS A 77 4.38 -4.82 -5.29
C CYS A 77 4.86 -4.47 -6.72
N GLU A 78 6.19 -4.42 -6.91
CA GLU A 78 6.77 -4.08 -8.22
C GLU A 78 6.34 -5.01 -9.35
N ARG A 79 6.17 -6.32 -9.08
CA ARG A 79 5.75 -7.26 -10.14
C ARG A 79 4.41 -6.91 -10.74
N MET A 80 3.48 -6.34 -9.99
CA MET A 80 2.19 -5.86 -10.50
C MET A 80 2.39 -4.67 -11.45
N LEU A 81 3.22 -3.71 -11.05
CA LEU A 81 3.52 -2.52 -11.86
C LEU A 81 4.33 -2.83 -13.12
N LEU A 82 5.16 -3.87 -13.09
CA LEU A 82 6.05 -4.24 -14.19
C LEU A 82 5.48 -5.33 -15.12
N GLY A 83 4.25 -5.80 -14.87
CA GLY A 83 3.62 -6.83 -15.67
C GLY A 83 4.19 -8.25 -15.47
N HIS A 84 4.84 -8.48 -14.33
CA HIS A 84 5.42 -9.79 -13.97
C HIS A 84 4.58 -10.56 -12.94
N HIS A 85 3.46 -10.00 -12.50
CA HIS A 85 2.52 -10.69 -11.61
C HIS A 85 1.54 -11.53 -12.44
N PRO A 86 1.19 -12.77 -12.01
CA PRO A 86 0.39 -13.68 -12.84
C PRO A 86 -1.04 -13.23 -13.12
N THR A 87 -1.63 -12.41 -12.25
CA THR A 87 -3.05 -12.04 -12.31
C THR A 87 -3.28 -10.53 -12.34
N VAL A 88 -2.35 -9.73 -11.81
CA VAL A 88 -2.49 -8.27 -11.69
C VAL A 88 -1.53 -7.58 -12.65
N GLY A 89 -2.09 -6.83 -13.59
CA GLY A 89 -1.31 -6.05 -14.55
C GLY A 89 -1.22 -4.56 -14.19
N PRO A 90 -0.26 -3.82 -14.79
CA PRO A 90 -0.05 -2.39 -14.53
C PRO A 90 -1.32 -1.54 -14.70
N SER A 91 -2.11 -1.82 -15.74
CA SER A 91 -3.34 -1.10 -16.05
C SER A 91 -4.45 -1.24 -15.01
N MET A 92 -4.39 -2.26 -14.16
CA MET A 92 -5.30 -2.40 -13.01
C MET A 92 -4.90 -1.47 -11.85
N VAL A 93 -3.62 -1.08 -11.79
CA VAL A 93 -3.11 -0.19 -10.75
C VAL A 93 -3.33 1.27 -11.14
N PHE A 94 -2.89 1.67 -12.33
CA PHE A 94 -3.14 2.98 -12.95
C PHE A 94 -2.87 2.95 -14.46
N THR A 95 -3.37 3.97 -15.18
CA THR A 95 -3.16 4.16 -16.62
C THR A 95 -2.57 5.54 -16.92
N GLY A 96 -2.21 5.80 -18.17
CA GLY A 96 -1.72 7.12 -18.59
C GLY A 96 -0.32 7.50 -18.08
N LEU A 97 0.30 6.65 -17.28
CA LEU A 97 1.67 6.76 -16.82
C LEU A 97 2.37 5.41 -16.98
N GLU A 98 3.54 5.40 -17.58
CA GLU A 98 4.40 4.21 -17.61
C GLU A 98 4.91 3.91 -16.18
N ALA A 99 4.55 2.75 -15.64
CA ALA A 99 5.02 2.30 -14.35
C ALA A 99 6.54 2.00 -14.41
N LYS A 100 7.27 2.45 -13.40
CA LYS A 100 8.73 2.32 -13.37
C LYS A 100 9.19 1.57 -12.14
N ARG A 101 10.15 0.71 -12.34
CA ARG A 101 10.89 0.04 -11.30
C ARG A 101 11.72 1.04 -10.50
N THR A 102 11.77 0.88 -9.18
CA THR A 102 12.63 1.67 -8.29
C THR A 102 13.66 0.83 -7.54
N SER A 103 13.45 -0.49 -7.40
CA SER A 103 14.49 -1.39 -6.87
C SER A 103 15.62 -1.60 -7.87
N ASN A 104 16.87 -1.60 -7.41
CA ASN A 104 18.05 -1.75 -8.27
C ASN A 104 18.33 -3.22 -8.63
N PRO A 105 18.12 -3.66 -9.89
CA PRO A 105 18.38 -5.03 -10.30
C PRO A 105 19.86 -5.45 -10.22
N LYS A 106 20.78 -4.46 -10.18
CA LYS A 106 22.24 -4.68 -10.10
C LYS A 106 22.75 -4.61 -8.65
N SER A 107 21.88 -4.36 -7.67
CA SER A 107 22.29 -4.28 -6.26
C SER A 107 22.87 -5.62 -5.78
N GLU A 108 24.00 -5.59 -5.12
CA GLU A 108 24.60 -6.75 -4.45
C GLU A 108 23.79 -7.15 -3.20
N TYR A 109 23.07 -6.20 -2.60
CA TYR A 109 22.25 -6.41 -1.41
C TYR A 109 20.90 -7.09 -1.71
N ILE A 110 20.44 -7.11 -2.96
CA ILE A 110 19.27 -7.87 -3.38
C ILE A 110 19.75 -9.26 -3.82
N ILE A 111 19.58 -10.24 -2.94
CA ILE A 111 20.19 -11.58 -3.14
C ILE A 111 19.35 -12.54 -3.99
N LYS A 112 18.01 -12.35 -4.06
CA LYS A 112 17.12 -13.27 -4.78
C LYS A 112 17.13 -12.98 -6.27
N PRO A 113 17.53 -13.95 -7.15
CA PRO A 113 17.56 -13.75 -8.61
C PRO A 113 16.22 -13.28 -9.16
N THR A 114 15.10 -13.83 -8.70
CA THR A 114 13.76 -13.45 -9.13
C THR A 114 13.38 -12.01 -8.78
N GLN A 115 13.93 -11.45 -7.68
CA GLN A 115 13.74 -10.05 -7.33
C GLN A 115 14.59 -9.14 -8.26
N LYS A 116 15.79 -9.57 -8.61
CA LYS A 116 16.63 -8.86 -9.59
C LYS A 116 15.98 -8.83 -10.98
N GLU A 117 15.45 -9.95 -11.43
CA GLU A 117 14.84 -10.07 -12.75
C GLU A 117 13.47 -9.38 -12.84
N LYS A 118 12.55 -9.72 -11.93
CA LYS A 118 11.12 -9.37 -12.03
C LYS A 118 10.64 -8.27 -11.07
N GLY A 119 11.52 -7.78 -10.21
CA GLY A 119 11.13 -6.90 -9.09
C GLY A 119 10.62 -7.65 -7.88
N PHE A 120 10.36 -6.90 -6.82
CA PHE A 120 9.84 -7.46 -5.56
C PHE A 120 8.41 -7.96 -5.71
N ASN A 121 8.07 -9.01 -4.93
CA ASN A 121 6.73 -9.55 -4.78
C ASN A 121 6.38 -9.69 -3.32
N GLU A 122 5.27 -9.11 -2.91
CA GLU A 122 4.72 -9.25 -1.57
C GLU A 122 3.54 -10.23 -1.60
N PRO A 123 3.62 -11.38 -0.91
CA PRO A 123 2.52 -12.35 -0.91
C PRO A 123 1.20 -11.79 -0.39
N THR A 124 1.25 -10.93 0.63
CA THR A 124 0.06 -10.25 1.18
C THR A 124 -0.63 -9.40 0.12
N ASP A 125 0.15 -8.63 -0.65
CA ASP A 125 -0.37 -7.79 -1.73
C ASP A 125 -1.11 -8.63 -2.77
N SER A 126 -0.53 -9.78 -3.14
CA SER A 126 -1.14 -10.73 -4.09
C SER A 126 -2.51 -11.22 -3.59
N VAL A 127 -2.66 -11.51 -2.31
CA VAL A 127 -3.94 -11.94 -1.72
C VAL A 127 -4.97 -10.83 -1.78
N VAL A 128 -4.59 -9.59 -1.42
CA VAL A 128 -5.48 -8.43 -1.43
C VAL A 128 -6.01 -8.15 -2.84
N TRP A 129 -5.11 -8.08 -3.82
CA TRP A 129 -5.49 -7.84 -5.21
C TRP A 129 -6.33 -8.97 -5.81
N ASN A 130 -5.95 -10.23 -5.56
CA ASN A 130 -6.74 -11.37 -6.06
C ASN A 130 -8.14 -11.42 -5.45
N ALA A 131 -8.31 -11.05 -4.17
CA ALA A 131 -9.63 -10.99 -3.55
C ALA A 131 -10.56 -9.99 -4.26
N MET A 132 -10.03 -8.81 -4.65
CA MET A 132 -10.80 -7.85 -5.44
C MET A 132 -11.22 -8.41 -6.80
N LEU A 133 -10.30 -9.08 -7.51
CA LEU A 133 -10.57 -9.67 -8.81
C LEU A 133 -11.57 -10.84 -8.72
N GLU A 134 -11.42 -11.71 -7.73
CA GLU A 134 -12.32 -12.84 -7.46
C GLU A 134 -13.75 -12.37 -7.09
N ALA A 135 -13.85 -11.22 -6.40
CA ALA A 135 -15.13 -10.59 -6.08
C ALA A 135 -15.73 -9.77 -7.23
N ASN A 136 -15.06 -9.72 -8.40
CA ASN A 136 -15.44 -8.90 -9.56
C ASN A 136 -15.59 -7.41 -9.26
N ILE A 137 -14.78 -6.89 -8.35
CA ILE A 137 -14.70 -5.44 -8.05
C ILE A 137 -13.70 -4.80 -9.01
N ASP A 138 -14.10 -3.67 -9.59
CA ASP A 138 -13.17 -2.85 -10.35
C ASP A 138 -12.07 -2.31 -9.41
N PRO A 139 -10.78 -2.59 -9.67
CA PRO A 139 -9.69 -2.09 -8.84
C PRO A 139 -9.67 -0.57 -8.67
N TYR A 140 -10.30 0.18 -9.56
CA TYR A 140 -10.41 1.64 -9.45
C TYR A 140 -11.49 2.09 -8.44
N GLU A 141 -12.34 1.18 -7.99
CA GLU A 141 -13.30 1.44 -6.90
C GLU A 141 -12.68 1.22 -5.52
N VAL A 142 -11.41 0.79 -5.46
CA VAL A 142 -10.72 0.48 -4.20
C VAL A 142 -9.46 1.32 -4.05
N VAL A 143 -9.27 1.93 -2.88
CA VAL A 143 -8.00 2.55 -2.46
C VAL A 143 -7.36 1.70 -1.38
N LEU A 144 -6.11 1.33 -1.59
CA LEU A 144 -5.27 0.63 -0.63
C LEU A 144 -4.41 1.63 0.13
N TRP A 145 -4.36 1.52 1.46
CA TRP A 145 -3.62 2.43 2.32
C TRP A 145 -3.05 1.74 3.57
N ASN A 146 -2.17 2.44 4.28
CA ASN A 146 -1.66 2.03 5.60
C ASN A 146 -1.85 3.17 6.60
N ILE A 147 -2.22 2.85 7.85
CA ILE A 147 -2.35 3.84 8.93
C ILE A 147 -1.03 4.60 9.09
N PHE A 148 0.09 3.86 9.18
CA PHE A 148 1.43 4.41 9.09
C PHE A 148 1.94 4.24 7.66
N PRO A 149 1.82 5.25 6.79
CA PRO A 149 2.06 5.08 5.35
C PRO A 149 3.54 4.98 4.98
N PHE A 150 4.42 4.89 5.95
CA PHE A 150 5.87 4.75 5.80
C PHE A 150 6.31 3.32 6.12
N HIS A 151 7.57 3.00 5.79
CA HIS A 151 8.14 1.67 6.01
C HIS A 151 9.03 1.64 7.26
N PRO A 152 8.57 1.10 8.40
CA PRO A 152 9.38 0.92 9.59
C PRO A 152 10.23 -0.36 9.45
N PHE A 153 11.54 -0.27 9.74
CA PHE A 153 12.48 -1.38 9.61
C PHE A 153 13.33 -1.58 10.88
N LYS A 154 14.04 -2.72 10.95
CA LYS A 154 14.89 -3.09 12.10
C LYS A 154 16.36 -2.76 11.81
N GLY A 155 17.05 -2.24 12.81
CA GLY A 155 18.49 -1.99 12.73
C GLY A 155 18.84 -1.04 11.59
N ILE A 156 19.75 -1.46 10.73
CA ILE A 156 20.24 -0.71 9.56
C ILE A 156 19.77 -1.31 8.22
N ASP A 157 19.06 -2.44 8.26
CA ASP A 157 18.62 -3.12 7.05
C ASP A 157 17.19 -2.71 6.67
N GLY A 158 17.09 -1.87 5.64
CA GLY A 158 15.83 -1.41 5.06
C GLY A 158 14.98 -2.48 4.39
N LEU A 159 15.47 -3.74 4.30
CA LEU A 159 14.69 -4.90 3.80
C LEU A 159 14.18 -5.80 4.94
N THR A 160 13.87 -5.22 6.08
CA THR A 160 13.21 -5.87 7.21
C THR A 160 11.91 -5.16 7.55
N ASN A 161 10.96 -5.86 8.15
CA ASN A 161 9.73 -5.24 8.67
C ASN A 161 9.78 -5.20 10.21
N ARG A 162 9.27 -4.13 10.79
CA ARG A 162 8.85 -4.07 12.20
C ARG A 162 7.46 -3.47 12.33
N THR A 163 6.82 -3.77 13.43
CA THR A 163 5.59 -3.10 13.83
C THR A 163 5.88 -1.62 14.13
N PRO A 164 5.06 -0.68 13.65
CA PRO A 164 5.15 0.72 14.08
C PRO A 164 4.86 0.86 15.58
N THR A 165 5.49 1.84 16.22
CA THR A 165 5.20 2.24 17.58
C THR A 165 3.86 3.00 17.65
N LYS A 166 3.30 3.15 18.87
CA LYS A 166 2.09 3.97 19.04
C LYS A 166 2.28 5.41 18.53
N GLN A 167 3.42 6.01 18.83
CA GLN A 167 3.75 7.37 18.35
C GLN A 167 3.80 7.45 16.81
N GLU A 168 4.35 6.42 16.15
CA GLU A 168 4.34 6.34 14.68
C GLU A 168 2.94 6.17 14.12
N LEU A 169 2.08 5.39 14.77
CA LEU A 169 0.67 5.26 14.38
C LEU A 169 -0.08 6.59 14.56
N ASP A 170 0.11 7.29 15.68
CA ASP A 170 -0.51 8.59 15.93
C ASP A 170 -0.07 9.64 14.90
N LEU A 171 1.20 9.62 14.53
CA LEU A 171 1.72 10.46 13.45
C LEU A 171 1.16 10.06 12.08
N GLY A 172 1.15 8.75 11.79
CA GLY A 172 0.59 8.19 10.55
C GLY A 172 -0.89 8.55 10.37
N TRP A 173 -1.64 8.59 11.47
CA TRP A 173 -3.04 9.01 11.48
C TRP A 173 -3.24 10.41 10.88
N THR A 174 -2.31 11.33 11.05
CA THR A 174 -2.43 12.68 10.47
C THR A 174 -2.49 12.66 8.95
N TYR A 175 -1.80 11.71 8.29
CA TYR A 175 -1.84 11.50 6.85
C TYR A 175 -3.05 10.67 6.42
N THR A 176 -3.40 9.65 7.22
CA THR A 176 -4.58 8.81 6.96
C THR A 176 -5.85 9.64 7.01
N LYS A 177 -6.01 10.52 8.00
CA LYS A 177 -7.15 11.46 8.07
C LYS A 177 -7.27 12.30 6.79
N GLN A 178 -6.15 12.79 6.27
CA GLN A 178 -6.14 13.57 5.03
C GLN A 178 -6.52 12.72 3.80
N LEU A 179 -6.13 11.44 3.78
CA LEU A 179 -6.59 10.51 2.76
C LEU A 179 -8.11 10.33 2.86
N LEU A 180 -8.65 10.10 4.06
CA LEU A 180 -10.10 9.95 4.26
C LEU A 180 -10.88 11.17 3.76
N ASP A 181 -10.35 12.38 3.94
CA ASP A 181 -10.94 13.62 3.41
C ASP A 181 -11.00 13.65 1.86
N LEU A 182 -10.18 12.86 1.17
CA LEU A 182 -10.24 12.71 -0.29
C LEU A 182 -11.35 11.76 -0.75
N PHE A 183 -11.75 10.82 0.13
CA PHE A 183 -12.70 9.75 -0.18
C PHE A 183 -13.83 9.68 0.85
N PRO A 184 -14.61 10.76 1.05
CA PRO A 184 -15.54 10.90 2.18
C PRO A 184 -16.74 9.95 2.13
N LYS A 185 -16.97 9.29 0.99
CA LYS A 185 -18.09 8.36 0.79
C LYS A 185 -17.66 6.90 0.80
N ALA A 186 -16.36 6.63 0.87
CA ALA A 186 -15.85 5.27 0.80
C ALA A 186 -16.04 4.54 2.13
N GLN A 187 -16.45 3.28 2.05
CA GLN A 187 -16.51 2.37 3.20
C GLN A 187 -15.11 1.94 3.60
N ILE A 188 -14.85 1.83 4.92
CA ILE A 188 -13.52 1.58 5.44
C ILE A 188 -13.41 0.17 5.96
N LEU A 189 -12.46 -0.60 5.42
CA LEU A 189 -12.13 -1.96 5.84
C LEU A 189 -10.74 -1.98 6.47
N GLY A 190 -10.63 -2.58 7.65
CA GLY A 190 -9.34 -2.75 8.32
C GLY A 190 -8.71 -4.12 8.00
N VAL A 191 -7.42 -4.17 7.71
CA VAL A 191 -6.66 -5.42 7.51
C VAL A 191 -5.95 -5.82 8.79
N GLY A 192 -6.48 -6.84 9.45
CA GLY A 192 -6.02 -7.33 10.75
C GLY A 192 -6.59 -6.54 11.92
N GLN A 193 -6.69 -7.20 13.08
CA GLN A 193 -7.26 -6.62 14.31
C GLN A 193 -6.57 -5.31 14.72
N LYS A 194 -5.25 -5.24 14.59
CA LYS A 194 -4.48 -4.06 14.97
C LYS A 194 -4.88 -2.82 14.17
N ALA A 195 -4.98 -2.95 12.85
CA ALA A 195 -5.38 -1.83 12.00
C ALA A 195 -6.81 -1.39 12.34
N SER A 196 -7.76 -2.33 12.47
CA SER A 196 -9.15 -2.03 12.79
C SER A 196 -9.30 -1.36 14.16
N LEU A 197 -8.65 -1.89 15.20
CA LEU A 197 -8.69 -1.30 16.53
C LEU A 197 -8.09 0.11 16.55
N THR A 198 -6.95 0.32 15.87
CA THR A 198 -6.33 1.64 15.77
C THR A 198 -7.24 2.64 15.06
N LEU A 199 -7.91 2.25 13.97
CA LEU A 199 -8.88 3.11 13.28
C LEU A 199 -10.06 3.45 14.21
N SER A 200 -10.60 2.47 14.94
CA SER A 200 -11.68 2.68 15.90
C SER A 200 -11.28 3.60 17.05
N GLU A 201 -10.03 3.51 17.55
CA GLU A 201 -9.48 4.43 18.55
C GLU A 201 -9.48 5.89 18.06
N TYR A 202 -9.34 6.11 16.76
CA TYR A 202 -9.44 7.44 16.14
C TYR A 202 -10.87 7.83 15.73
N GLY A 203 -11.87 7.05 16.16
CA GLY A 203 -13.29 7.35 15.93
C GLY A 203 -13.78 7.02 14.52
N ILE A 204 -13.06 6.16 13.81
CA ILE A 204 -13.47 5.69 12.48
C ILE A 204 -14.40 4.49 12.64
N ASP A 205 -15.54 4.55 11.99
CA ASP A 205 -16.43 3.41 11.79
C ASP A 205 -15.83 2.46 10.75
N VAL A 206 -15.37 1.29 11.22
CA VAL A 206 -14.76 0.24 10.37
C VAL A 206 -15.85 -0.76 10.02
N GLN A 207 -16.31 -0.76 8.76
CA GLN A 207 -17.41 -1.59 8.30
C GLN A 207 -17.09 -3.09 8.34
N ALA A 208 -15.83 -3.46 8.10
CA ALA A 208 -15.38 -4.85 8.29
C ALA A 208 -13.91 -4.94 8.72
N THR A 209 -13.63 -5.94 9.57
CA THR A 209 -12.26 -6.32 9.93
C THR A 209 -11.89 -7.59 9.15
N LEU A 210 -11.01 -7.42 8.18
CA LEU A 210 -10.49 -8.52 7.37
C LEU A 210 -9.31 -9.19 8.07
N ARG A 211 -9.25 -10.52 8.09
CA ARG A 211 -8.10 -11.26 8.62
C ARG A 211 -6.84 -10.90 7.84
N HIS A 212 -5.74 -10.53 8.52
CA HIS A 212 -4.48 -10.27 7.83
C HIS A 212 -4.05 -11.51 7.01
N PRO A 213 -3.66 -11.36 5.71
CA PRO A 213 -3.34 -12.49 4.84
C PRO A 213 -2.18 -13.37 5.29
N ALA A 214 -1.22 -12.81 6.04
CA ALA A 214 -0.07 -13.56 6.53
C ALA A 214 -0.47 -14.68 7.52
N ASN A 215 0.46 -15.61 7.76
CA ASN A 215 0.32 -16.70 8.74
C ASN A 215 -0.96 -17.53 8.51
N GLY A 216 -1.19 -17.96 7.28
CA GLY A 216 -2.34 -18.78 6.90
C GLY A 216 -3.68 -18.04 6.79
N GLY A 217 -3.68 -16.71 6.91
CA GLY A 217 -4.90 -15.90 6.89
C GLY A 217 -5.50 -15.64 5.49
N ALA A 218 -4.83 -16.04 4.41
CA ALA A 218 -5.24 -15.69 3.03
C ALA A 218 -6.66 -16.16 2.66
N GLY A 219 -7.03 -17.40 3.01
CA GLY A 219 -8.37 -17.93 2.73
C GLY A 219 -9.46 -17.17 3.47
N LEU A 220 -9.24 -16.90 4.77
CA LEU A 220 -10.22 -16.17 5.59
C LEU A 220 -10.34 -14.70 5.15
N TYR A 221 -9.22 -14.06 4.76
CA TYR A 221 -9.26 -12.71 4.16
C TYR A 221 -10.21 -12.66 2.96
N LYS A 222 -10.03 -13.58 2.01
CA LYS A 222 -10.86 -13.66 0.80
C LYS A 222 -12.34 -13.89 1.10
N GLN A 223 -12.64 -14.83 2.00
CA GLN A 223 -14.01 -15.11 2.43
C GLN A 223 -14.69 -13.90 3.07
N GLN A 224 -14.00 -13.21 3.98
CA GLN A 224 -14.53 -12.03 4.65
C GLN A 224 -14.71 -10.86 3.68
N PHE A 225 -13.77 -10.65 2.74
CA PHE A 225 -13.92 -9.62 1.72
C PHE A 225 -15.10 -9.93 0.79
N GLN A 226 -15.23 -11.17 0.34
CA GLN A 226 -16.35 -11.60 -0.51
C GLN A 226 -17.70 -11.41 0.19
N ALA A 227 -17.81 -11.81 1.46
CA ALA A 227 -19.03 -11.64 2.25
C ALA A 227 -19.41 -10.16 2.38
N PHE A 228 -18.44 -9.29 2.68
CA PHE A 228 -18.66 -7.85 2.72
C PHE A 228 -19.21 -7.30 1.39
N ILE A 229 -18.62 -7.70 0.26
CA ILE A 229 -19.08 -7.27 -1.06
C ILE A 229 -20.51 -7.74 -1.36
N GLU A 230 -20.87 -8.94 -0.92
CA GLU A 230 -22.21 -9.49 -1.13
C GLU A 230 -23.29 -8.82 -0.28
N GLU A 231 -22.96 -8.44 0.94
CA GLU A 231 -23.90 -7.81 1.88
C GLU A 231 -24.07 -6.31 1.61
N GLU A 232 -22.97 -5.58 1.40
CA GLU A 232 -22.98 -4.12 1.45
C GLU A 232 -23.04 -3.43 0.07
N LEU A 233 -22.52 -4.07 -1.01
CA LEU A 233 -22.48 -3.45 -2.33
C LEU A 233 -23.48 -3.99 -3.34
N LYS A 234 -24.21 -5.06 -3.00
CA LYS A 234 -25.31 -5.58 -3.82
C LYS A 234 -26.68 -5.16 -3.29
N ALA A 235 -26.75 -4.57 -2.10
CA ALA A 235 -27.93 -3.94 -1.53
C ALA A 235 -28.10 -2.50 -2.07
#